data_e5db75ddeed69b5d132b099b2f105b32
#
_entry.id   e5db75ddeed69b5d132b099b2f105b32
#
_cell.length_a   1.000
_cell.length_b   1.000
_cell.length_c   1.000
_cell.angle_alpha   90.00
_cell.angle_beta   90.00
_cell.angle_gamma   90.00
#
_symmetry.space_group_name_H-M   'P 1'
#
loop_
_entity.id
_entity.type
_entity.pdbx_description
1 polymer ?
#
loop_
_entity_poly.entity_id
_entity_poly.type
_entity_poly.pdbx_seq_one_letter_code
_entity_poly.pdbx_strand_id
1 'polypeptide(L)'
;MDRAAFEAGLKQDGFELSEGRMKAGCNNPDHTHPFDARLFVLSGELTIGRDGKLETFGPGDTCNMGANIMHTEEVGDEDAVFLVGRRPV
;
A
#
# COMPACT_ATOMS: atom_id res chain seq x y z
N MET A 1 7.46 -12.31 1.77
CA MET A 1 8.61 -11.42 1.40
C MET A 1 9.05 -10.69 2.64
N ASP A 2 10.34 -10.55 2.86
CA ASP A 2 10.84 -9.77 3.99
C ASP A 2 11.08 -8.31 3.59
N ARG A 3 11.24 -7.46 4.60
CA ARG A 3 11.42 -6.02 4.43
C ARG A 3 12.64 -5.68 3.56
N ALA A 4 13.77 -6.36 3.80
CA ALA A 4 14.99 -6.07 3.05
C ALA A 4 14.84 -6.38 1.57
N ALA A 5 14.18 -7.49 1.24
CA ALA A 5 13.90 -7.85 -0.16
C ALA A 5 12.96 -6.85 -0.82
N PHE A 6 11.94 -6.39 -0.08
CA PHE A 6 11.02 -5.38 -0.59
C PHE A 6 11.75 -4.07 -0.90
N GLU A 7 12.57 -3.58 0.02
CA GLU A 7 13.32 -2.33 -0.17
C GLU A 7 14.32 -2.44 -1.32
N ALA A 8 15.01 -3.58 -1.44
CA ALA A 8 15.94 -3.81 -2.54
C ALA A 8 15.22 -3.80 -3.90
N GLY A 9 14.03 -4.40 -3.98
CA GLY A 9 13.23 -4.40 -5.19
C GLY A 9 12.78 -3.00 -5.59
N LEU A 10 12.38 -2.16 -4.63
CA LEU A 10 12.01 -0.78 -4.91
C LEU A 10 13.18 -0.01 -5.50
N LYS A 11 14.35 -0.14 -4.90
CA LYS A 11 15.56 0.54 -5.36
C LYS A 11 15.93 0.11 -6.77
N GLN A 12 15.87 -1.19 -7.03
CA GLN A 12 16.20 -1.74 -8.34
C GLN A 12 15.25 -1.22 -9.41
N ASP A 13 13.97 -1.07 -9.09
CA ASP A 13 12.93 -0.68 -10.05
C ASP A 13 12.68 0.83 -10.10
N GLY A 14 13.48 1.62 -9.40
CA GLY A 14 13.40 3.07 -9.47
C GLY A 14 12.27 3.70 -8.66
N PHE A 15 11.79 3.02 -7.63
CA PHE A 15 10.77 3.56 -6.73
C PHE A 15 11.43 4.35 -5.59
N GLU A 16 10.77 5.43 -5.19
CA GLU A 16 11.18 6.20 -4.03
C GLU A 16 10.49 5.63 -2.78
N LEU A 17 11.31 5.28 -1.77
CA LEU A 17 10.83 4.67 -0.53
C LEU A 17 10.45 5.72 0.50
N SER A 18 9.31 5.52 1.14
CA SER A 18 8.92 6.28 2.32
C SER A 18 8.12 5.39 3.26
N GLU A 19 7.86 5.88 4.47
CA GLU A 19 7.00 5.20 5.44
C GLU A 19 5.67 5.93 5.52
N GLY A 20 4.58 5.16 5.55
CA GLY A 20 3.24 5.71 5.65
C GLY A 20 2.50 5.16 6.87
N ARG A 21 1.51 5.91 7.32
CA ARG A 21 0.62 5.49 8.41
C ARG A 21 -0.79 5.95 8.09
N MET A 22 -1.75 5.05 8.28
CA MET A 22 -3.17 5.38 8.22
C MET A 22 -3.80 5.02 9.56
N LYS A 23 -4.56 5.94 10.12
CA LYS A 23 -5.15 5.76 11.45
C LYS A 23 -6.23 4.71 11.46
N ALA A 24 -6.40 4.06 12.63
CA ALA A 24 -7.48 3.13 12.87
C ALA A 24 -8.82 3.74 12.46
N GLY A 25 -9.64 2.96 11.79
CA GLY A 25 -10.95 3.38 11.32
C GLY A 25 -10.95 4.29 10.08
N CYS A 26 -9.78 4.58 9.51
CA CYS A 26 -9.69 5.38 8.30
C CYS A 26 -10.40 4.67 7.15
N ASN A 27 -11.16 5.43 6.37
CA ASN A 27 -11.90 4.91 5.22
C ASN A 27 -11.82 5.93 4.10
N ASN A 28 -11.00 5.65 3.11
CA ASN A 28 -10.85 6.50 1.94
C ASN A 28 -11.71 5.97 0.80
N PRO A 29 -12.64 6.80 0.27
CA PRO A 29 -13.48 6.38 -0.85
C PRO A 29 -12.66 6.19 -2.14
N ASP A 30 -13.31 5.76 -3.19
CA ASP A 30 -12.68 5.54 -4.50
C ASP A 30 -11.84 6.74 -4.93
N HIS A 31 -10.59 6.47 -5.26
CA HIS A 31 -9.65 7.48 -5.75
C HIS A 31 -8.56 6.82 -6.61
N THR A 32 -7.78 7.64 -7.28
CA THR A 32 -6.64 7.20 -8.09
C THR A 32 -5.41 8.00 -7.69
N HIS A 33 -4.24 7.46 -8.07
CA HIS A 33 -2.96 8.17 -7.91
C HIS A 33 -2.25 8.24 -9.27
N PRO A 34 -1.54 9.33 -9.56
CA PRO A 34 -0.82 9.48 -10.83
C PRO A 34 0.58 8.83 -10.80
N PHE A 35 0.74 7.75 -10.03
CA PHE A 35 2.02 7.07 -9.88
C PHE A 35 1.80 5.59 -9.59
N ASP A 36 2.80 4.78 -9.89
CA ASP A 36 2.81 3.38 -9.45
C ASP A 36 3.20 3.32 -7.98
N ALA A 37 2.53 2.47 -7.22
CA ALA A 37 2.79 2.29 -5.79
C ALA A 37 2.99 0.82 -5.45
N ARG A 38 3.91 0.56 -4.51
CA ARG A 38 4.10 -0.75 -3.89
C ARG A 38 4.10 -0.56 -2.38
N LEU A 39 3.33 -1.40 -1.69
CA LEU A 39 3.19 -1.34 -0.23
C LEU A 39 3.73 -2.60 0.41
N PHE A 40 4.31 -2.45 1.59
CA PHE A 40 4.69 -3.55 2.48
C PHE A 40 4.17 -3.21 3.86
N VAL A 41 3.23 -3.99 4.38
CA VAL A 41 2.61 -3.72 5.68
C VAL A 41 3.56 -4.12 6.81
N LEU A 42 3.80 -3.19 7.74
CA LEU A 42 4.63 -3.42 8.93
C LEU A 42 3.79 -3.79 10.13
N SER A 43 2.65 -3.12 10.34
CA SER A 43 1.73 -3.42 11.43
C SER A 43 0.31 -3.00 11.06
N GLY A 44 -0.66 -3.59 11.75
CA GLY A 44 -2.08 -3.36 11.46
C GLY A 44 -2.53 -4.09 10.19
N GLU A 45 -3.70 -3.72 9.70
CA GLU A 45 -4.27 -4.30 8.48
C GLU A 45 -4.82 -3.21 7.59
N LEU A 46 -4.59 -3.36 6.29
CA LEU A 46 -5.09 -2.45 5.27
C LEU A 46 -5.92 -3.24 4.28
N THR A 47 -7.17 -2.83 4.06
CA THR A 47 -8.07 -3.44 3.08
C THR A 47 -8.17 -2.55 1.87
N ILE A 48 -7.88 -3.10 0.71
CA ILE A 48 -7.95 -2.40 -0.58
C ILE A 48 -9.13 -2.95 -1.37
N GLY A 49 -9.99 -2.05 -1.84
CA GLY A 49 -11.10 -2.40 -2.73
C GLY A 49 -10.82 -1.93 -4.14
N ARG A 50 -10.83 -2.87 -5.10
CA ARG A 50 -10.68 -2.57 -6.52
C ARG A 50 -11.34 -3.64 -7.36
N ASP A 51 -11.88 -3.25 -8.50
CA ASP A 51 -12.59 -4.16 -9.43
C ASP A 51 -13.69 -4.97 -8.73
N GLY A 52 -14.40 -4.34 -7.78
CA GLY A 52 -15.47 -4.99 -7.03
C GLY A 52 -15.01 -6.03 -6.02
N LYS A 53 -13.72 -6.07 -5.70
CA LYS A 53 -13.14 -7.03 -4.75
C LYS A 53 -12.46 -6.31 -3.61
N LEU A 54 -12.57 -6.89 -2.40
CA LEU A 54 -11.86 -6.42 -1.22
C LEU A 54 -10.76 -7.42 -0.90
N GLU A 55 -9.56 -6.88 -0.61
CA GLU A 55 -8.41 -7.69 -0.24
C GLU A 55 -7.72 -7.07 0.96
N THR A 56 -7.47 -7.87 2.00
CA THR A 56 -6.86 -7.39 3.24
C THR A 56 -5.40 -7.81 3.33
N PHE A 57 -4.54 -6.84 3.64
CA PHE A 57 -3.10 -7.04 3.77
C PHE A 57 -2.69 -6.82 5.22
N GLY A 58 -2.00 -7.78 5.80
CA GLY A 58 -1.45 -7.72 7.15
C GLY A 58 0.07 -7.65 7.16
N PRO A 59 0.71 -7.67 8.35
CA PRO A 59 2.16 -7.55 8.46
C PRO A 59 2.89 -8.59 7.59
N GLY A 60 3.85 -8.10 6.80
CA GLY A 60 4.62 -8.92 5.87
C GLY A 60 3.99 -9.08 4.49
N ASP A 61 2.74 -8.66 4.30
CA ASP A 61 2.09 -8.71 3.00
C ASP A 61 2.47 -7.52 2.13
N THR A 62 2.43 -7.73 0.83
CA THR A 62 2.72 -6.68 -0.15
C THR A 62 1.53 -6.45 -1.07
N CYS A 63 1.38 -5.21 -1.52
CA CYS A 63 0.35 -4.83 -2.48
C CYS A 63 0.95 -3.94 -3.55
N ASN A 64 0.67 -4.25 -4.80
CA ASN A 64 1.09 -3.43 -5.95
C ASN A 64 -0.13 -2.73 -6.50
N MET A 65 -0.01 -1.41 -6.70
CA MET A 65 -1.08 -0.60 -7.26
C MET A 65 -0.53 0.21 -8.43
N GLY A 66 -0.97 -0.10 -9.63
CA GLY A 66 -0.59 0.66 -10.82
C GLY A 66 -1.17 2.07 -10.81
N ALA A 67 -0.55 2.97 -11.56
CA ALA A 67 -1.04 4.34 -11.70
C ALA A 67 -2.46 4.37 -12.26
N ASN A 68 -3.26 5.31 -11.74
CA ASN A 68 -4.62 5.59 -12.21
C ASN A 68 -5.61 4.43 -12.03
N ILE A 69 -5.31 3.49 -11.14
CA ILE A 69 -6.24 2.40 -10.79
C ILE A 69 -7.18 2.92 -9.69
N MET A 70 -8.49 2.88 -9.96
CA MET A 70 -9.52 3.26 -8.99
C MET A 70 -9.54 2.26 -7.84
N HIS A 71 -9.45 2.74 -6.60
CA HIS A 71 -9.44 1.88 -5.42
C HIS A 71 -9.91 2.59 -4.17
N THR A 72 -10.35 1.80 -3.19
CA THR A 72 -10.68 2.27 -1.84
C THR A 72 -9.65 1.75 -0.85
N GLU A 73 -9.55 2.41 0.30
CA GLU A 73 -8.65 2.01 1.38
C GLU A 73 -9.40 2.06 2.71
N GLU A 74 -9.32 0.98 3.48
CA GLU A 74 -9.93 0.88 4.80
C GLU A 74 -8.93 0.33 5.81
N VAL A 75 -8.94 0.89 7.02
CA VAL A 75 -8.10 0.45 8.13
C VAL A 75 -8.99 -0.06 9.25
N GLY A 76 -8.60 -1.17 9.88
CA GLY A 76 -9.35 -1.77 10.98
C GLY A 76 -9.15 -1.07 12.31
N ASP A 77 -9.11 -1.86 13.40
CA ASP A 77 -9.10 -1.34 14.77
C ASP A 77 -7.75 -0.78 15.21
N GLU A 78 -6.70 -1.05 14.46
CA GLU A 78 -5.35 -0.55 14.74
C GLU A 78 -4.85 0.28 13.56
N ASP A 79 -3.97 1.24 13.84
CA ASP A 79 -3.31 1.99 12.77
C ASP A 79 -2.58 1.02 11.84
N ALA A 80 -2.63 1.29 10.54
CA ALA A 80 -1.83 0.56 9.57
C ALA A 80 -0.53 1.33 9.32
N VAL A 81 0.61 0.68 9.53
CA VAL A 81 1.93 1.24 9.27
C VAL A 81 2.57 0.44 8.15
N PHE A 82 3.11 1.11 7.16
CA PHE A 82 3.62 0.43 5.98
C PHE A 82 4.78 1.19 5.34
N LEU A 83 5.58 0.45 4.60
CA LEU A 83 6.54 1.03 3.67
C LEU A 83 5.81 1.23 2.35
N VAL A 84 6.07 2.34 1.69
CA VAL A 84 5.48 2.63 0.39
C VAL A 84 6.56 3.10 -0.57
N GLY A 85 6.57 2.47 -1.74
CA GLY A 85 7.38 2.92 -2.87
C GLY A 85 6.48 3.61 -3.88
N ARG A 86 6.93 4.74 -4.42
CA ARG A 86 6.22 5.47 -5.46
C ARG A 86 7.16 5.72 -6.64
N ARG A 87 6.59 5.57 -7.82
CA ARG A 87 7.31 5.86 -9.07
C ARG A 87 6.38 6.61 -10.00
N PRO A 88 6.70 7.87 -10.38
CA PRO A 88 5.88 8.62 -11.33
C PRO A 88 5.78 7.91 -12.68
N VAL A 89 4.68 8.10 -13.36
CA VAL A 89 4.49 7.58 -14.73
C VAL A 89 4.58 8.70 -15.75
#